data_d8db8d1d63ae9a7ec5d5cfa7a92d330d
#
_entry.id   d8db8d1d63ae9a7ec5d5cfa7a92d330d
#
_cell.length_a   1.000
_cell.length_b   1.000
_cell.length_c   1.000
_cell.angle_alpha   90.00
_cell.angle_beta   90.00
_cell.angle_gamma   90.00
#
_symmetry.space_group_name_H-M   'P 1'
#
loop_
_entity.id
_entity.type
_entity.pdbx_description
1 polymer ?
#
loop_
_entity_poly.entity_id
_entity_poly.type
_entity_poly.pdbx_seq_one_letter_code
_entity_poly.pdbx_strand_id
1 'polypeptide(L)'
;MVNDRKKIKSLRYASKGLALRWLTLVAFVCICLLGHAQSTQTPNRQKDAELLGKALEYFASQKYHECLLVLQGLDLHYRLNPRYKAYLGVCYYYAWDYENAVKHLSYAIPKLVNFAPHERSFYYWAIAESYFNLQNYDQAIPCYQDMLKLCYDKERAEACYRLGFCYLFREEWTNAWSYFYAAQMGFQQYRPNDEQARIVQIGNMLKALNEKVVTEALAHIGINKTERK
;
A
#
# COMPACT_ATOMS: atom_id res chain seq x y z
N MET A 1 -42.14 56.23 36.54
CA MET A 1 -41.98 56.57 35.10
C MET A 1 -40.52 56.76 34.65
N VAL A 2 -39.55 57.13 35.50
CA VAL A 2 -38.16 57.36 35.08
C VAL A 2 -37.37 56.07 34.99
N ASN A 3 -37.73 55.04 35.77
CA ASN A 3 -36.96 53.76 35.87
C ASN A 3 -37.20 52.83 34.69
N ASP A 4 -38.39 52.88 34.07
CA ASP A 4 -38.71 52.02 32.93
C ASP A 4 -38.02 52.44 31.63
N ARG A 5 -37.75 53.75 31.47
CA ARG A 5 -36.99 54.22 30.27
C ARG A 5 -35.53 53.82 30.30
N LYS A 6 -34.93 53.64 31.48
CA LYS A 6 -33.53 53.17 31.60
C LYS A 6 -33.42 51.67 31.27
N LYS A 7 -34.39 50.86 31.71
CA LYS A 7 -34.45 49.45 31.44
C LYS A 7 -34.67 49.11 29.96
N ILE A 8 -35.49 49.89 29.29
CA ILE A 8 -35.75 49.75 27.83
C ILE A 8 -34.50 50.15 27.01
N LYS A 9 -33.75 51.18 27.41
CA LYS A 9 -32.48 51.57 26.74
C LYS A 9 -31.40 50.48 26.93
N SER A 10 -31.27 49.88 28.10
CA SER A 10 -30.28 48.81 28.35
C SER A 10 -30.56 47.54 27.55
N LEU A 11 -31.83 47.17 27.39
CA LEU A 11 -32.25 46.04 26.56
C LEU A 11 -31.99 46.26 25.05
N ARG A 12 -32.16 47.50 24.59
CA ARG A 12 -31.83 47.86 23.17
C ARG A 12 -30.33 47.87 22.90
N TYR A 13 -29.49 48.22 23.89
CA TYR A 13 -28.03 48.14 23.73
C TYR A 13 -27.54 46.70 23.80
N ALA A 14 -28.10 45.85 24.62
CA ALA A 14 -27.77 44.43 24.71
C ALA A 14 -28.16 43.68 23.39
N SER A 15 -29.32 43.98 22.82
CA SER A 15 -29.77 43.37 21.57
C SER A 15 -28.93 43.80 20.36
N LYS A 16 -28.46 45.07 20.31
CA LYS A 16 -27.53 45.53 19.26
C LYS A 16 -26.17 44.89 19.37
N GLY A 17 -25.64 44.67 20.57
CA GLY A 17 -24.36 43.95 20.79
C GLY A 17 -24.45 42.47 20.39
N LEU A 18 -25.58 41.81 20.66
CA LEU A 18 -25.80 40.43 20.21
C LEU A 18 -25.90 40.33 18.69
N ALA A 19 -26.68 41.20 18.05
CA ALA A 19 -26.82 41.23 16.61
C ALA A 19 -25.49 41.48 15.88
N LEU A 20 -24.66 42.39 16.41
CA LEU A 20 -23.32 42.64 15.86
C LEU A 20 -22.37 41.44 16.00
N ARG A 21 -22.44 40.72 17.12
CA ARG A 21 -21.68 39.45 17.31
C ARG A 21 -22.15 38.34 16.37
N TRP A 22 -23.42 38.21 16.09
CA TRP A 22 -23.94 37.26 15.13
C TRP A 22 -23.53 37.62 13.69
N LEU A 23 -23.54 38.92 13.34
CA LEU A 23 -23.07 39.38 12.03
C LEU A 23 -21.55 39.11 11.82
N THR A 24 -20.71 39.28 12.86
CA THR A 24 -19.27 38.96 12.76
C THR A 24 -19.02 37.48 12.67
N LEU A 25 -19.78 36.64 13.38
CA LEU A 25 -19.70 35.17 13.28
C LEU A 25 -20.12 34.67 11.90
N VAL A 26 -21.23 35.20 11.35
CA VAL A 26 -21.70 34.84 10.00
C VAL A 26 -20.68 35.28 8.94
N ALA A 27 -20.12 36.49 9.07
CA ALA A 27 -19.07 36.99 8.17
C ALA A 27 -17.79 36.10 8.24
N PHE A 28 -17.39 35.67 9.44
CA PHE A 28 -16.25 34.78 9.60
C PHE A 28 -16.48 33.41 9.02
N VAL A 29 -17.68 32.83 9.19
CA VAL A 29 -18.08 31.55 8.57
C VAL A 29 -18.15 31.68 7.04
N CYS A 30 -18.68 32.77 6.50
CA CYS A 30 -18.68 33.04 5.06
C CYS A 30 -17.24 33.19 4.51
N ILE A 31 -16.33 33.85 5.21
CA ILE A 31 -14.93 33.97 4.79
C ILE A 31 -14.24 32.60 4.82
N CYS A 32 -14.51 31.76 5.84
CA CYS A 32 -14.01 30.38 5.88
C CYS A 32 -14.58 29.53 4.75
N LEU A 33 -15.85 29.68 4.38
CA LEU A 33 -16.47 28.96 3.26
C LEU A 33 -15.96 29.45 1.90
N LEU A 34 -15.69 30.74 1.74
CA LEU A 34 -15.10 31.29 0.51
C LEU A 34 -13.61 30.97 0.36
N GLY A 35 -12.88 30.79 1.45
CA GLY A 35 -11.47 30.36 1.45
C GLY A 35 -11.24 28.92 1.01
N HIS A 36 -12.28 28.11 0.86
CA HIS A 36 -12.23 26.74 0.34
C HIS A 36 -12.60 26.64 -1.15
N ALA A 37 -12.70 27.74 -1.85
CA ALA A 37 -12.70 27.73 -3.31
C ALA A 37 -11.29 27.29 -3.77
N GLN A 38 -11.03 25.97 -3.76
CA GLN A 38 -9.92 25.39 -4.49
C GLN A 38 -10.04 25.91 -5.91
N SER A 39 -9.04 26.64 -6.37
CA SER A 39 -8.94 27.08 -7.75
C SER A 39 -8.91 25.81 -8.62
N THR A 40 -10.04 25.43 -9.18
CA THR A 40 -10.12 24.43 -10.23
C THR A 40 -9.40 25.03 -11.44
N GLN A 41 -8.08 24.85 -11.49
CA GLN A 41 -7.30 25.22 -12.67
C GLN A 41 -7.85 24.39 -13.83
N THR A 42 -8.35 25.07 -14.85
CA THR A 42 -8.74 24.40 -16.09
C THR A 42 -7.56 23.59 -16.63
N PRO A 43 -7.76 22.32 -16.97
CA PRO A 43 -6.67 21.45 -17.42
C PRO A 43 -5.95 22.05 -18.63
N ASN A 44 -4.66 22.31 -18.50
CA ASN A 44 -3.81 22.72 -19.61
C ASN A 44 -3.13 21.48 -20.18
N ARG A 45 -3.68 20.90 -21.26
CA ARG A 45 -3.24 19.63 -21.84
C ARG A 45 -1.75 19.59 -22.18
N GLN A 46 -1.15 20.69 -22.64
CA GLN A 46 0.26 20.72 -22.97
C GLN A 46 1.13 20.62 -21.70
N LYS A 47 0.85 21.43 -20.69
CA LYS A 47 1.53 21.41 -19.41
C LYS A 47 1.35 20.06 -18.70
N ASP A 48 0.16 19.47 -18.78
CA ASP A 48 -0.15 18.20 -18.16
C ASP A 48 0.55 17.03 -18.88
N ALA A 49 0.77 17.11 -20.19
CA ALA A 49 1.60 16.16 -20.94
C ALA A 49 3.08 16.26 -20.54
N GLU A 50 3.60 17.46 -20.30
CA GLU A 50 4.97 17.66 -19.77
C GLU A 50 5.10 17.08 -18.36
N LEU A 51 4.09 17.27 -17.49
CA LEU A 51 4.06 16.69 -16.15
C LEU A 51 4.04 15.16 -16.20
N LEU A 52 3.31 14.57 -17.15
CA LEU A 52 3.30 13.13 -17.36
C LEU A 52 4.68 12.60 -17.77
N GLY A 53 5.40 13.32 -18.64
CA GLY A 53 6.79 13.02 -18.98
C GLY A 53 7.71 13.04 -17.75
N LYS A 54 7.59 14.07 -16.90
CA LYS A 54 8.34 14.17 -15.63
C LYS A 54 8.02 13.02 -14.67
N ALA A 55 6.76 12.60 -14.59
CA ALA A 55 6.39 11.46 -13.76
C ALA A 55 7.10 10.17 -14.19
N LEU A 56 7.25 9.95 -15.52
CA LEU A 56 8.03 8.82 -16.04
C LEU A 56 9.51 8.89 -15.67
N GLU A 57 10.12 10.07 -15.77
CA GLU A 57 11.52 10.30 -15.38
C GLU A 57 11.70 10.04 -13.87
N TYR A 58 10.79 10.54 -13.04
CA TYR A 58 10.83 10.30 -11.60
C TYR A 58 10.66 8.82 -11.28
N PHE A 59 9.73 8.12 -11.92
CA PHE A 59 9.53 6.69 -11.73
C PHE A 59 10.78 5.89 -12.12
N ALA A 60 11.36 6.16 -13.31
CA ALA A 60 12.56 5.51 -13.80
C ALA A 60 13.79 5.78 -12.90
N SER A 61 13.84 6.96 -12.27
CA SER A 61 14.89 7.36 -11.32
C SER A 61 14.59 6.94 -9.87
N GLN A 62 13.55 6.13 -9.63
CA GLN A 62 13.09 5.67 -8.30
C GLN A 62 12.74 6.81 -7.34
N LYS A 63 12.43 8.00 -7.86
CA LYS A 63 11.90 9.14 -7.10
C LYS A 63 10.39 8.99 -6.92
N TYR A 64 10.00 7.98 -6.15
CA TYR A 64 8.60 7.57 -6.05
C TYR A 64 7.72 8.61 -5.39
N HIS A 65 8.25 9.41 -4.45
CA HIS A 65 7.48 10.48 -3.80
C HIS A 65 7.13 11.60 -4.79
N GLU A 66 8.10 12.07 -5.57
CA GLU A 66 7.87 13.11 -6.59
C GLU A 66 6.94 12.61 -7.71
N CYS A 67 7.12 11.35 -8.12
CA CYS A 67 6.22 10.69 -9.07
C CYS A 67 4.79 10.64 -8.52
N LEU A 68 4.61 10.28 -7.25
CA LEU A 68 3.32 10.21 -6.57
C LEU A 68 2.57 11.54 -6.65
N LEU A 69 3.23 12.64 -6.25
CA LEU A 69 2.63 13.98 -6.25
C LEU A 69 2.14 14.40 -7.63
N VAL A 70 2.94 14.13 -8.68
CA VAL A 70 2.57 14.46 -10.06
C VAL A 70 1.39 13.60 -10.54
N LEU A 71 1.47 12.28 -10.35
CA LEU A 71 0.42 11.35 -10.82
C LEU A 71 -0.89 11.52 -10.06
N GLN A 72 -0.85 11.81 -8.74
CA GLN A 72 -2.05 12.14 -7.97
C GLN A 72 -2.76 13.38 -8.54
N GLY A 73 -2.00 14.44 -8.81
CA GLY A 73 -2.56 15.66 -9.40
C GLY A 73 -3.20 15.41 -10.76
N LEU A 74 -2.55 14.62 -11.62
CA LEU A 74 -3.10 14.28 -12.93
C LEU A 74 -4.32 13.36 -12.82
N ASP A 75 -4.34 12.43 -11.85
CA ASP A 75 -5.44 11.48 -11.66
C ASP A 75 -6.75 12.14 -11.21
N LEU A 76 -6.67 13.31 -10.59
CA LEU A 76 -7.85 14.12 -10.22
C LEU A 76 -8.59 14.69 -11.45
N HIS A 77 -7.88 14.93 -12.54
CA HIS A 77 -8.41 15.61 -13.72
C HIS A 77 -8.56 14.70 -14.94
N TYR A 78 -7.82 13.58 -14.97
CA TYR A 78 -7.74 12.69 -16.11
C TYR A 78 -7.98 11.25 -15.71
N ARG A 79 -8.57 10.47 -16.59
CA ARG A 79 -8.59 9.02 -16.49
C ARG A 79 -7.25 8.48 -16.96
N LEU A 80 -6.30 8.31 -16.05
CA LEU A 80 -5.00 7.75 -16.38
C LEU A 80 -5.14 6.33 -16.97
N ASN A 81 -4.28 6.01 -17.95
CA ASN A 81 -4.23 4.68 -18.52
C ASN A 81 -3.73 3.63 -17.48
N PRO A 82 -3.95 2.33 -17.71
CA PRO A 82 -3.59 1.30 -16.73
C PRO A 82 -2.13 1.31 -16.30
N ARG A 83 -1.18 1.63 -17.21
CA ARG A 83 0.25 1.66 -16.87
C ARG A 83 0.59 2.77 -15.88
N TYR A 84 0.04 3.98 -16.08
CA TYR A 84 0.23 5.07 -15.11
C TYR A 84 -0.49 4.81 -13.78
N LYS A 85 -1.63 4.09 -13.82
CA LYS A 85 -2.29 3.61 -12.60
C LYS A 85 -1.41 2.61 -11.85
N ALA A 86 -0.68 1.73 -12.55
CA ALA A 86 0.27 0.84 -11.91
C ALA A 86 1.46 1.61 -11.31
N TYR A 87 1.99 2.61 -12.02
CA TYR A 87 3.04 3.48 -11.45
C TYR A 87 2.55 4.22 -10.19
N LEU A 88 1.33 4.75 -10.24
CA LEU A 88 0.72 5.40 -9.09
C LEU A 88 0.58 4.43 -7.90
N GLY A 89 0.14 3.21 -8.15
CA GLY A 89 0.04 2.17 -7.13
C GLY A 89 1.40 1.78 -6.52
N VAL A 90 2.45 1.67 -7.35
CA VAL A 90 3.82 1.45 -6.88
C VAL A 90 4.31 2.63 -6.02
N CYS A 91 4.03 3.87 -6.45
CA CYS A 91 4.41 5.06 -5.68
C CYS A 91 3.71 5.10 -4.30
N TYR A 92 2.43 4.69 -4.23
CA TYR A 92 1.72 4.54 -2.96
C TYR A 92 2.36 3.47 -2.07
N TYR A 93 2.79 2.33 -2.63
CA TYR A 93 3.50 1.29 -1.88
C TYR A 93 4.78 1.84 -1.22
N TYR A 94 5.60 2.59 -1.98
CA TYR A 94 6.80 3.24 -1.42
C TYR A 94 6.50 4.39 -0.47
N ALA A 95 5.30 4.96 -0.51
CA ALA A 95 4.80 5.94 0.45
C ALA A 95 4.12 5.29 1.67
N TRP A 96 4.12 3.95 1.77
CA TRP A 96 3.51 3.14 2.82
C TRP A 96 1.97 3.29 2.92
N ASP A 97 1.34 3.82 1.88
CA ASP A 97 -0.11 3.88 1.74
C ASP A 97 -0.59 2.62 0.99
N TYR A 98 -0.62 1.52 1.75
CA TYR A 98 -0.86 0.18 1.18
C TYR A 98 -2.29 0.01 0.64
N GLU A 99 -3.28 0.65 1.24
CA GLU A 99 -4.67 0.62 0.77
C GLU A 99 -4.80 1.24 -0.63
N ASN A 100 -4.23 2.43 -0.84
CA ASN A 100 -4.23 3.06 -2.16
C ASN A 100 -3.33 2.30 -3.14
N ALA A 101 -2.21 1.72 -2.71
CA ALA A 101 -1.39 0.85 -3.55
C ALA A 101 -2.21 -0.33 -4.07
N VAL A 102 -2.90 -1.08 -3.19
CA VAL A 102 -3.79 -2.18 -3.57
C VAL A 102 -4.88 -1.72 -4.52
N LYS A 103 -5.57 -0.62 -4.23
CA LYS A 103 -6.64 -0.06 -5.05
C LYS A 103 -6.19 0.18 -6.50
N HIS A 104 -5.06 0.85 -6.68
CA HIS A 104 -4.56 1.20 -8.01
C HIS A 104 -3.95 0.01 -8.75
N LEU A 105 -3.19 -0.85 -8.06
CA LEU A 105 -2.58 -2.04 -8.65
C LEU A 105 -3.61 -3.10 -9.03
N SER A 106 -4.62 -3.36 -8.19
CA SER A 106 -5.71 -4.30 -8.51
C SER A 106 -6.49 -3.88 -9.76
N TYR A 107 -6.67 -2.57 -9.96
CA TYR A 107 -7.29 -2.06 -11.18
C TYR A 107 -6.40 -2.22 -12.41
N ALA A 108 -5.08 -2.00 -12.26
CA ALA A 108 -4.13 -1.90 -13.36
C ALA A 108 -3.67 -3.26 -13.87
N ILE A 109 -3.23 -4.16 -12.98
CA ILE A 109 -2.56 -5.42 -13.30
C ILE A 109 -3.33 -6.27 -14.33
N PRO A 110 -4.66 -6.49 -14.21
CA PRO A 110 -5.40 -7.31 -15.18
C PRO A 110 -5.42 -6.72 -16.60
N LYS A 111 -5.16 -5.41 -16.74
CA LYS A 111 -5.16 -4.70 -18.03
C LYS A 111 -3.77 -4.63 -18.69
N LEU A 112 -2.74 -5.14 -17.99
CA LEU A 112 -1.34 -5.09 -18.43
C LEU A 112 -0.81 -6.45 -18.88
N VAL A 113 -1.69 -7.40 -19.24
CA VAL A 113 -1.31 -8.78 -19.61
C VAL A 113 -0.35 -8.85 -20.80
N ASN A 114 -0.38 -7.87 -21.70
CA ASN A 114 0.48 -7.80 -22.88
C ASN A 114 1.82 -7.06 -22.64
N PHE A 115 2.05 -6.58 -21.42
CA PHE A 115 3.33 -5.95 -21.07
C PHE A 115 4.39 -6.99 -20.73
N ALA A 116 5.67 -6.55 -20.75
CA ALA A 116 6.80 -7.43 -20.50
C ALA A 116 6.64 -8.17 -19.15
N PRO A 117 6.94 -9.48 -19.12
CA PRO A 117 6.75 -10.30 -17.90
C PRO A 117 7.46 -9.69 -16.67
N HIS A 118 8.70 -9.24 -16.84
CA HIS A 118 9.46 -8.66 -15.73
C HIS A 118 8.86 -7.32 -15.22
N GLU A 119 8.32 -6.45 -16.11
CA GLU A 119 7.60 -5.25 -15.68
C GLU A 119 6.37 -5.64 -14.84
N ARG A 120 5.64 -6.65 -15.26
CA ARG A 120 4.46 -7.15 -14.55
C ARG A 120 4.83 -7.79 -13.21
N SER A 121 5.95 -8.50 -13.12
CA SER A 121 6.41 -9.10 -11.87
C SER A 121 6.66 -8.04 -10.79
N PHE A 122 7.16 -6.87 -11.18
CA PHE A 122 7.36 -5.74 -10.27
C PHE A 122 6.03 -5.19 -9.70
N TYR A 123 4.97 -5.14 -10.52
CA TYR A 123 3.64 -4.74 -10.02
C TYR A 123 3.03 -5.81 -9.09
N TYR A 124 3.23 -7.09 -9.41
CA TYR A 124 2.82 -8.18 -8.53
C TYR A 124 3.58 -8.18 -7.21
N TRP A 125 4.86 -7.83 -7.23
CA TRP A 125 5.62 -7.61 -6.00
C TRP A 125 5.01 -6.50 -5.15
N ALA A 126 4.80 -5.33 -5.73
CA ALA A 126 4.28 -4.17 -5.00
C ALA A 126 2.89 -4.40 -4.38
N ILE A 127 1.98 -5.08 -5.11
CA ILE A 127 0.65 -5.39 -4.56
C ILE A 127 0.74 -6.49 -3.49
N ALA A 128 1.60 -7.50 -3.67
CA ALA A 128 1.80 -8.56 -2.69
C ALA A 128 2.37 -8.01 -1.37
N GLU A 129 3.41 -7.15 -1.44
CA GLU A 129 3.97 -6.46 -0.28
C GLU A 129 2.94 -5.56 0.40
N SER A 130 2.06 -4.89 -0.38
CA SER A 130 1.00 -4.07 0.18
C SER A 130 0.00 -4.93 0.97
N TYR A 131 -0.46 -6.05 0.41
CA TYR A 131 -1.32 -6.99 1.13
C TYR A 131 -0.62 -7.60 2.35
N PHE A 132 0.67 -7.92 2.24
CA PHE A 132 1.45 -8.46 3.34
C PHE A 132 1.51 -7.48 4.52
N ASN A 133 1.78 -6.20 4.26
CA ASN A 133 1.83 -5.18 5.29
C ASN A 133 0.44 -4.87 5.90
N LEU A 134 -0.63 -5.07 5.14
CA LEU A 134 -2.02 -5.04 5.64
C LEU A 134 -2.42 -6.34 6.35
N GLN A 135 -1.48 -7.30 6.54
CA GLN A 135 -1.72 -8.61 7.13
C GLN A 135 -2.78 -9.46 6.40
N ASN A 136 -3.07 -9.12 5.15
CA ASN A 136 -3.98 -9.88 4.29
C ASN A 136 -3.20 -10.95 3.51
N TYR A 137 -2.77 -11.99 4.22
CA TYR A 137 -1.94 -13.04 3.65
C TYR A 137 -2.66 -13.86 2.58
N ASP A 138 -3.99 -14.00 2.67
CA ASP A 138 -4.81 -14.69 1.68
C ASP A 138 -4.74 -14.03 0.29
N GLN A 139 -4.63 -12.72 0.23
CA GLN A 139 -4.46 -11.98 -1.01
C GLN A 139 -2.99 -11.79 -1.39
N ALA A 140 -2.08 -11.75 -0.43
CA ALA A 140 -0.65 -11.64 -0.70
C ALA A 140 -0.09 -12.88 -1.40
N ILE A 141 -0.47 -14.10 -0.95
CA ILE A 141 0.01 -15.37 -1.48
C ILE A 141 -0.16 -15.48 -3.00
N PRO A 142 -1.37 -15.37 -3.58
CA PRO A 142 -1.53 -15.48 -5.03
C PRO A 142 -0.75 -14.41 -5.79
N CYS A 143 -0.61 -13.20 -5.25
CA CYS A 143 0.18 -12.14 -5.89
C CYS A 143 1.68 -12.49 -5.94
N TYR A 144 2.27 -13.01 -4.85
CA TYR A 144 3.66 -13.49 -4.88
C TYR A 144 3.82 -14.70 -5.82
N GLN A 145 2.86 -15.61 -5.88
CA GLN A 145 2.89 -16.75 -6.80
C GLN A 145 2.85 -16.30 -8.26
N ASP A 146 2.07 -15.26 -8.59
CA ASP A 146 2.03 -14.69 -9.93
C ASP A 146 3.34 -13.94 -10.26
N MET A 147 3.95 -13.25 -9.27
CA MET A 147 5.30 -12.71 -9.41
C MET A 147 6.32 -13.79 -9.78
N LEU A 148 6.31 -14.94 -9.07
CA LEU A 148 7.23 -16.06 -9.30
C LEU A 148 7.17 -16.62 -10.72
N LYS A 149 6.03 -16.51 -11.42
CA LYS A 149 5.86 -16.96 -12.82
C LYS A 149 6.52 -16.00 -13.82
N LEU A 150 6.83 -14.77 -13.43
CA LEU A 150 7.18 -13.68 -14.32
C LEU A 150 8.55 -13.05 -14.04
N CYS A 151 9.06 -13.21 -12.82
CA CYS A 151 10.32 -12.61 -12.37
C CYS A 151 11.54 -13.39 -12.86
N TYR A 152 12.72 -12.78 -12.80
CA TYR A 152 13.98 -13.47 -13.05
C TYR A 152 14.33 -14.41 -11.88
N ASP A 153 15.11 -15.47 -12.18
CA ASP A 153 15.48 -16.49 -11.19
C ASP A 153 16.16 -15.89 -9.94
N LYS A 154 17.02 -14.90 -10.12
CA LYS A 154 17.68 -14.20 -9.00
C LYS A 154 16.74 -13.48 -8.03
N GLU A 155 15.51 -13.17 -8.47
CA GLU A 155 14.49 -12.45 -7.69
C GLU A 155 13.54 -13.40 -6.96
N ARG A 156 13.52 -14.68 -7.38
CA ARG A 156 12.62 -15.70 -6.82
C ARG A 156 12.80 -15.91 -5.32
N ALA A 157 14.05 -15.82 -4.86
CA ALA A 157 14.39 -16.05 -3.44
C ALA A 157 13.64 -15.09 -2.51
N GLU A 158 13.50 -13.82 -2.91
CA GLU A 158 12.79 -12.81 -2.12
C GLU A 158 11.28 -13.12 -2.02
N ALA A 159 10.65 -13.46 -3.16
CA ALA A 159 9.23 -13.82 -3.15
C ALA A 159 8.98 -15.12 -2.36
N CYS A 160 9.87 -16.13 -2.46
CA CYS A 160 9.79 -17.33 -1.65
C CYS A 160 9.94 -17.02 -0.15
N TYR A 161 10.83 -16.12 0.21
CA TYR A 161 11.01 -15.70 1.60
C TYR A 161 9.72 -15.07 2.17
N ARG A 162 9.08 -14.18 1.41
CA ARG A 162 7.79 -13.59 1.80
C ARG A 162 6.65 -14.61 1.86
N LEU A 163 6.57 -15.52 0.90
CA LEU A 163 5.60 -16.63 0.93
C LEU A 163 5.79 -17.50 2.16
N GLY A 164 7.05 -17.78 2.54
CA GLY A 164 7.35 -18.51 3.78
C GLY A 164 6.71 -17.84 4.99
N PHE A 165 6.80 -16.53 5.11
CA PHE A 165 6.13 -15.79 6.20
C PHE A 165 4.60 -15.77 6.06
N CYS A 166 4.06 -15.62 4.85
CA CYS A 166 2.60 -15.66 4.66
C CYS A 166 2.03 -16.98 5.20
N TYR A 167 2.65 -18.11 4.85
CA TYR A 167 2.22 -19.43 5.30
C TYR A 167 2.54 -19.68 6.77
N LEU A 168 3.64 -19.11 7.30
CA LEU A 168 3.96 -19.15 8.73
C LEU A 168 2.87 -18.47 9.57
N PHE A 169 2.42 -17.30 9.17
CA PHE A 169 1.36 -16.56 9.87
C PHE A 169 -0.02 -17.20 9.73
N ARG A 170 -0.21 -18.08 8.74
CA ARG A 170 -1.41 -18.92 8.58
C ARG A 170 -1.31 -20.27 9.27
N GLU A 171 -0.18 -20.54 9.96
CA GLU A 171 0.11 -21.81 10.61
C GLU A 171 0.15 -23.02 9.64
N GLU A 172 0.38 -22.77 8.36
CA GLU A 172 0.57 -23.79 7.32
C GLU A 172 2.06 -24.20 7.26
N TRP A 173 2.48 -25.03 8.21
CA TRP A 173 3.89 -25.26 8.51
C TRP A 173 4.66 -25.90 7.37
N THR A 174 4.06 -26.87 6.67
CA THR A 174 4.67 -27.55 5.51
C THR A 174 4.92 -26.59 4.36
N ASN A 175 3.95 -25.73 4.05
CA ASN A 175 4.10 -24.72 3.02
C ASN A 175 5.15 -23.68 3.42
N ALA A 176 5.11 -23.20 4.66
CA ALA A 176 6.09 -22.24 5.19
C ALA A 176 7.52 -22.80 5.07
N TRP A 177 7.74 -24.05 5.50
CA TRP A 177 9.04 -24.74 5.41
C TRP A 177 9.51 -24.82 3.96
N SER A 178 8.66 -25.26 3.06
CA SER A 178 9.00 -25.44 1.64
C SER A 178 9.45 -24.13 0.98
N TYR A 179 8.73 -23.03 1.24
CA TYR A 179 9.07 -21.73 0.69
C TYR A 179 10.31 -21.12 1.34
N PHE A 180 10.53 -21.28 2.65
CA PHE A 180 11.79 -20.87 3.29
C PHE A 180 12.98 -21.66 2.77
N TYR A 181 12.84 -22.96 2.54
CA TYR A 181 13.90 -23.77 1.94
C TYR A 181 14.24 -23.28 0.52
N ALA A 182 13.23 -23.04 -0.31
CA ALA A 182 13.43 -22.48 -1.65
C ALA A 182 14.11 -21.10 -1.61
N ALA A 183 13.74 -20.24 -0.66
CA ALA A 183 14.38 -18.95 -0.46
C ALA A 183 15.86 -19.10 -0.07
N GLN A 184 16.17 -19.99 0.89
CA GLN A 184 17.54 -20.24 1.32
C GLN A 184 18.43 -20.70 0.17
N MET A 185 17.95 -21.66 -0.62
CA MET A 185 18.67 -22.16 -1.79
C MET A 185 18.91 -21.07 -2.82
N GLY A 186 17.90 -20.24 -3.10
CA GLY A 186 18.02 -19.15 -4.05
C GLY A 186 19.00 -18.05 -3.57
N PHE A 187 18.96 -17.65 -2.30
CA PHE A 187 19.94 -16.70 -1.76
C PHE A 187 21.35 -17.26 -1.78
N GLN A 188 21.54 -18.53 -1.43
CA GLN A 188 22.86 -19.21 -1.51
C GLN A 188 23.40 -19.25 -2.94
N GLN A 189 22.54 -19.46 -3.92
CA GLN A 189 22.94 -19.56 -5.34
C GLN A 189 23.28 -18.20 -5.94
N TYR A 190 22.48 -17.17 -5.68
CA TYR A 190 22.57 -15.91 -6.44
C TYR A 190 23.19 -14.74 -5.66
N ARG A 191 23.12 -14.74 -4.31
CA ARG A 191 23.58 -13.65 -3.45
C ARG A 191 24.19 -14.14 -2.12
N PRO A 192 25.15 -15.12 -2.17
CA PRO A 192 25.64 -15.77 -0.94
C PRO A 192 26.33 -14.79 0.02
N ASN A 193 27.04 -13.79 -0.48
CA ASN A 193 27.76 -12.83 0.36
C ASN A 193 26.86 -11.72 0.91
N ASP A 194 25.95 -11.21 0.07
CA ASP A 194 25.08 -10.09 0.42
C ASP A 194 23.98 -10.51 1.41
N GLU A 195 23.56 -11.79 1.38
CA GLU A 195 22.42 -12.30 2.13
C GLU A 195 22.82 -13.34 3.22
N GLN A 196 24.09 -13.38 3.61
CA GLN A 196 24.61 -14.37 4.57
C GLN A 196 23.81 -14.39 5.87
N ALA A 197 23.51 -13.24 6.45
CA ALA A 197 22.72 -13.14 7.68
C ALA A 197 21.31 -13.74 7.52
N ARG A 198 20.66 -13.45 6.38
CA ARG A 198 19.32 -13.97 6.06
C ARG A 198 19.34 -15.47 5.80
N ILE A 199 20.37 -15.99 5.12
CA ILE A 199 20.56 -17.42 4.90
C ILE A 199 20.66 -18.17 6.25
N VAL A 200 21.42 -17.63 7.20
CA VAL A 200 21.55 -18.21 8.55
C VAL A 200 20.21 -18.12 9.30
N GLN A 201 19.55 -16.98 9.25
CA GLN A 201 18.23 -16.78 9.86
C GLN A 201 17.22 -17.82 9.34
N ILE A 202 17.12 -17.98 8.01
CA ILE A 202 16.21 -18.97 7.39
C ILE A 202 16.56 -20.38 7.86
N GLY A 203 17.86 -20.74 7.93
CA GLY A 203 18.30 -22.03 8.43
C GLY A 203 17.84 -22.32 9.86
N ASN A 204 17.84 -21.30 10.73
CA ASN A 204 17.32 -21.43 12.10
C ASN A 204 15.78 -21.57 12.10
N MET A 205 15.08 -20.85 11.23
CA MET A 205 13.62 -20.97 11.08
C MET A 205 13.21 -22.36 10.58
N LEU A 206 13.92 -22.91 9.60
CA LEU A 206 13.69 -24.27 9.09
C LEU A 206 13.87 -25.33 10.19
N LYS A 207 14.91 -25.20 11.03
CA LYS A 207 15.11 -26.10 12.18
C LYS A 207 13.94 -26.00 13.17
N ALA A 208 13.49 -24.78 13.49
CA ALA A 208 12.38 -24.57 14.41
C ALA A 208 11.03 -25.10 13.86
N LEU A 209 10.85 -25.08 12.55
CA LEU A 209 9.64 -25.58 11.89
C LEU A 209 9.58 -27.11 11.77
N ASN A 210 10.70 -27.83 11.83
CA ASN A 210 10.75 -29.28 11.61
C ASN A 210 9.76 -30.06 12.49
N GLU A 211 9.66 -29.73 13.78
CA GLU A 211 8.71 -30.41 14.69
C GLU A 211 7.25 -30.13 14.32
N LYS A 212 6.97 -28.92 13.89
CA LYS A 212 5.62 -28.52 13.46
C LYS A 212 5.22 -29.27 12.18
N VAL A 213 6.12 -29.33 11.19
CA VAL A 213 5.92 -30.06 9.91
C VAL A 213 5.68 -31.55 10.15
N VAL A 214 6.49 -32.18 11.02
CA VAL A 214 6.30 -33.60 11.37
C VAL A 214 4.93 -33.81 12.04
N THR A 215 4.55 -32.93 12.94
CA THR A 215 3.25 -33.00 13.62
C THR A 215 2.08 -32.85 12.64
N GLU A 216 2.15 -31.88 11.71
CA GLU A 216 1.16 -31.68 10.66
C GLU A 216 1.06 -32.91 9.75
N ALA A 217 2.19 -33.47 9.31
CA ALA A 217 2.22 -34.67 8.47
C ALA A 217 1.61 -35.90 9.18
N LEU A 218 1.91 -36.10 10.46
CA LEU A 218 1.33 -37.19 11.24
C LEU A 218 -0.17 -37.05 11.43
N ALA A 219 -0.68 -35.81 11.62
CA ALA A 219 -2.11 -35.53 11.71
C ALA A 219 -2.84 -35.89 10.40
N HIS A 220 -2.25 -35.58 9.25
CA HIS A 220 -2.79 -35.93 7.93
C HIS A 220 -2.86 -37.45 7.68
N ILE A 221 -1.96 -38.24 8.30
CA ILE A 221 -1.93 -39.70 8.16
C ILE A 221 -2.83 -40.38 9.22
N GLY A 222 -3.45 -39.61 10.13
CA GLY A 222 -4.33 -40.16 11.19
C GLY A 222 -3.57 -40.75 12.39
N ILE A 223 -2.27 -40.52 12.49
CA ILE A 223 -1.46 -41.00 13.61
C ILE A 223 -1.38 -39.91 14.68
N ASN A 224 -2.32 -39.93 15.62
CA ASN A 224 -2.26 -39.01 16.77
C ASN A 224 -1.11 -39.40 17.73
N LYS A 225 -0.33 -38.41 18.20
CA LYS A 225 0.76 -38.54 19.18
C LYS A 225 0.35 -39.10 20.54
N THR A 226 -0.93 -39.43 20.76
CA THR A 226 -1.47 -39.88 22.05
C THR A 226 -1.18 -41.36 22.40
N GLU A 227 -0.58 -42.13 21.50
CA GLU A 227 -0.31 -43.59 21.78
C GLU A 227 1.13 -43.88 22.20
N ARG A 228 1.91 -42.89 22.58
CA ARG A 228 3.25 -43.13 23.17
C ARG A 228 3.29 -42.65 24.63
N LYS A 229 2.60 -43.36 25.51
CA LYS A 229 2.91 -43.41 26.94
C LYS A 229 3.09 -44.84 27.40
#